data_f80f1e14bee7bf22b089346720d67632
#
_entry.id   f80f1e14bee7bf22b089346720d67632
#
_cell.length_a   1.000
_cell.length_b   1.000
_cell.length_c   1.000
_cell.angle_alpha   90.00
_cell.angle_beta   90.00
_cell.angle_gamma   90.00
#
_symmetry.space_group_name_H-M   'P 1'
#
loop_
_entity.id
_entity.type
_entity.pdbx_description
1 polymer ?
#
loop_
_entity_poly.entity_id
_entity_poly.type
_entity_poly.pdbx_seq_one_letter_code
_entity_poly.pdbx_strand_id
1 'polypeptide(L)'
;MKSLLAFALCGISLLFAVPAMAGSTMNCNVGAYRLSDGTAVDIAPSEGDTLRWRMFTGETGQLHKQANGIWTSTYGSTNRPDGKTVSFHCGKGTIIFGKENGRRIPFDVSDATFESGDVKLVGRLIMPHGNGMVPVVVLIHGSEHSSGIDTLFLQRIFPAIGVGAFVYDKRGTGRSGGVYTQDYNLLASDAVNAMSEARRLAGARLEHIGYWGGSQGGWVVPLAANKAPVDFAIIDYGLAVSVIDEDQESVALDMHFHHRSAADTAKALKLASAGEHVVATHGVDGYAQFDALRQKYKSEPWYEDVHGDYLFMVLPLNQKQIIETVKPFAVTPFNYDPMPVLRASATPQLWILGGNDLDAPSGETSRRIKTLIAESKDYTLAVYPEAEHGMTLYELDAKGERLSTRYPPGYFQMMADFITNGRVGDHYGRAEIRQSARANTVTLADGPFRVWSRTQALSKRGH
;
A
#
# COMPACT_ATOMS: atom_id res chain seq x y z
N MET A 1 -33.90 20.17 6.80
CA MET A 1 -33.39 19.14 7.69
C MET A 1 -32.56 18.24 6.78
N LYS A 2 -31.28 18.52 6.66
CA LYS A 2 -30.35 17.85 5.74
C LYS A 2 -29.54 16.85 6.55
N SER A 3 -29.58 15.60 6.10
CA SER A 3 -28.81 14.48 6.59
C SER A 3 -27.32 14.75 6.35
N LEU A 4 -26.53 14.77 7.41
CA LEU A 4 -25.08 14.75 7.34
C LEU A 4 -24.66 13.32 6.95
N LEU A 5 -24.21 13.16 5.73
CA LEU A 5 -23.56 11.94 5.27
C LEU A 5 -22.15 11.89 5.87
N ALA A 6 -21.88 10.80 6.55
CA ALA A 6 -20.54 10.43 6.98
C ALA A 6 -19.79 9.86 5.78
N PHE A 7 -18.89 10.62 5.19
CA PHE A 7 -17.88 10.10 4.26
C PHE A 7 -16.77 9.45 5.05
N ALA A 8 -16.41 8.25 4.65
CA ALA A 8 -15.26 7.54 5.19
C ALA A 8 -13.98 8.27 4.74
N LEU A 9 -13.46 9.10 5.64
CA LEU A 9 -12.16 9.76 5.51
C LEU A 9 -11.05 8.71 5.62
N CYS A 10 -10.54 8.26 4.52
CA CYS A 10 -9.20 7.69 4.45
C CYS A 10 -8.23 8.88 4.43
N GLY A 11 -7.72 9.30 5.58
CA GLY A 11 -6.61 10.25 5.59
C GLY A 11 -6.55 11.31 6.67
N ILE A 12 -7.61 11.58 7.44
CA ILE A 12 -7.47 12.50 8.59
C ILE A 12 -8.20 11.90 9.79
N SER A 13 -7.50 11.06 10.55
CA SER A 13 -7.92 10.73 11.91
C SER A 13 -7.72 11.96 12.79
N LEU A 14 -8.79 12.70 13.01
CA LEU A 14 -8.90 13.62 14.15
C LEU A 14 -8.40 12.88 15.41
N LEU A 15 -7.52 13.52 16.15
CA LEU A 15 -6.99 13.08 17.45
C LEU A 15 -8.11 12.66 18.41
N PHE A 16 -8.56 11.43 18.27
CA PHE A 16 -9.12 10.70 19.39
C PHE A 16 -7.97 9.88 19.98
N ALA A 17 -7.57 10.21 21.19
CA ALA A 17 -6.70 9.37 21.99
C ALA A 17 -7.35 7.98 22.07
N VAL A 18 -6.91 7.07 21.22
CA VAL A 18 -7.24 5.66 21.35
C VAL A 18 -6.56 5.20 22.65
N PRO A 19 -7.31 4.68 23.64
CA PRO A 19 -6.68 4.13 24.83
C PRO A 19 -5.68 3.08 24.37
N ALA A 20 -4.44 3.15 24.89
CA ALA A 20 -3.41 2.16 24.68
C ALA A 20 -4.02 0.78 24.98
N MET A 21 -4.25 -0.03 23.98
CA MET A 21 -4.69 -1.40 24.14
C MET A 21 -3.58 -2.12 24.90
N ALA A 22 -3.83 -2.40 26.17
CA ALA A 22 -3.04 -3.31 26.96
C ALA A 22 -2.84 -4.60 26.15
N GLY A 23 -1.60 -5.09 26.06
CA GLY A 23 -1.09 -6.15 25.23
C GLY A 23 -2.14 -7.19 24.84
N SER A 24 -2.57 -7.15 23.58
CA SER A 24 -3.44 -8.18 23.04
C SER A 24 -2.67 -9.49 23.06
N THR A 25 -3.16 -10.45 23.83
CA THR A 25 -2.89 -11.87 23.55
C THR A 25 -3.05 -12.02 22.04
N MET A 26 -1.95 -12.35 21.31
CA MET A 26 -1.97 -12.51 19.86
C MET A 26 -3.26 -13.25 19.52
N ASN A 27 -4.14 -12.59 18.76
CA ASN A 27 -5.41 -13.21 18.37
C ASN A 27 -5.05 -14.52 17.66
N CYS A 28 -5.36 -15.65 18.29
CA CYS A 28 -4.96 -16.98 17.80
C CYS A 28 -5.47 -17.27 16.39
N ASN A 29 -6.42 -16.48 15.90
CA ASN A 29 -6.97 -16.57 14.55
C ASN A 29 -6.06 -15.91 13.51
N VAL A 30 -5.24 -14.94 13.90
CA VAL A 30 -4.35 -14.19 12.97
C VAL A 30 -3.15 -15.05 12.59
N GLY A 31 -2.88 -15.16 11.29
CA GLY A 31 -1.73 -15.93 10.76
C GLY A 31 -1.96 -16.39 9.34
N ALA A 32 -0.92 -16.98 8.74
CA ALA A 32 -1.03 -17.66 7.46
C ALA A 32 -1.31 -19.16 7.68
N TYR A 33 -2.16 -19.73 6.84
CA TYR A 33 -2.55 -21.13 6.89
C TYR A 33 -2.41 -21.78 5.53
N ARG A 34 -1.87 -23.01 5.48
CA ARG A 34 -1.83 -23.88 4.31
C ARG A 34 -3.08 -24.73 4.29
N LEU A 35 -3.90 -24.59 3.26
CA LEU A 35 -5.12 -25.36 3.05
C LEU A 35 -4.81 -26.74 2.44
N SER A 36 -5.77 -27.67 2.50
CA SER A 36 -5.62 -29.03 2.00
C SER A 36 -5.44 -29.10 0.48
N ASP A 37 -5.91 -28.12 -0.27
CA ASP A 37 -5.66 -27.97 -1.71
C ASP A 37 -4.26 -27.40 -2.03
N GLY A 38 -3.47 -27.09 -1.01
CA GLY A 38 -2.12 -26.52 -1.13
C GLY A 38 -2.10 -25.00 -1.15
N THR A 39 -3.21 -24.29 -1.26
CA THR A 39 -3.22 -22.82 -1.24
C THR A 39 -2.88 -22.26 0.13
N ALA A 40 -2.36 -21.03 0.17
CA ALA A 40 -2.14 -20.31 1.41
C ALA A 40 -3.18 -19.20 1.56
N VAL A 41 -3.72 -19.06 2.78
CA VAL A 41 -4.59 -17.96 3.16
C VAL A 41 -3.99 -17.20 4.34
N ASP A 42 -3.88 -15.88 4.22
CA ASP A 42 -3.56 -14.97 5.33
C ASP A 42 -4.85 -14.58 6.04
N ILE A 43 -4.86 -14.60 7.36
CA ILE A 43 -5.91 -14.04 8.20
C ILE A 43 -5.29 -12.92 9.03
N ALA A 44 -5.84 -11.72 8.90
CA ALA A 44 -5.35 -10.50 9.56
C ALA A 44 -6.47 -9.80 10.32
N PRO A 45 -6.16 -8.93 11.31
CA PRO A 45 -7.11 -7.99 11.86
C PRO A 45 -7.69 -7.10 10.75
N SER A 46 -8.93 -6.66 10.92
CA SER A 46 -9.62 -5.67 10.10
C SER A 46 -10.33 -4.66 11.02
N GLU A 47 -11.17 -3.82 10.47
CA GLU A 47 -11.88 -2.81 11.23
C GLU A 47 -12.77 -3.42 12.34
N GLY A 48 -12.75 -2.80 13.51
CA GLY A 48 -13.51 -3.26 14.67
C GLY A 48 -13.11 -4.69 15.09
N ASP A 49 -14.11 -5.53 15.39
CA ASP A 49 -13.93 -6.92 15.80
C ASP A 49 -13.92 -7.90 14.62
N THR A 50 -13.65 -7.43 13.42
CA THR A 50 -13.63 -8.25 12.19
C THR A 50 -12.23 -8.73 11.87
N LEU A 51 -12.13 -9.75 11.02
CA LEU A 51 -10.90 -10.21 10.40
C LEU A 51 -11.02 -10.09 8.89
N ARG A 52 -9.88 -10.08 8.21
CA ARG A 52 -9.81 -10.15 6.74
C ARG A 52 -8.94 -11.32 6.32
N TRP A 53 -9.44 -12.12 5.39
CA TRP A 53 -8.63 -13.14 4.76
C TRP A 53 -8.15 -12.69 3.38
N ARG A 54 -6.97 -13.16 2.97
CA ARG A 54 -6.37 -12.90 1.65
C ARG A 54 -5.69 -14.15 1.13
N MET A 55 -5.90 -14.43 -0.15
CA MET A 55 -5.16 -15.48 -0.86
C MET A 55 -4.11 -14.85 -1.78
N PHE A 56 -3.06 -15.60 -2.05
CA PHE A 56 -2.00 -15.17 -2.97
C PHE A 56 -2.52 -14.92 -4.40
N THR A 57 -3.61 -15.56 -4.79
CA THR A 57 -4.31 -15.36 -6.06
C THR A 57 -5.12 -14.05 -6.15
N GLY A 58 -5.18 -13.29 -5.05
CA GLY A 58 -5.83 -11.98 -4.98
C GLY A 58 -7.23 -12.00 -4.37
N GLU A 59 -7.86 -13.15 -4.17
CA GLU A 59 -9.16 -13.21 -3.48
C GLU A 59 -9.01 -12.73 -2.04
N THR A 60 -10.04 -12.02 -1.56
CA THR A 60 -10.13 -11.50 -0.19
C THR A 60 -11.58 -11.37 0.24
N GLY A 61 -11.80 -11.39 1.55
CA GLY A 61 -13.10 -11.12 2.14
C GLY A 61 -12.98 -10.72 3.61
N GLN A 62 -14.01 -10.06 4.11
CA GLN A 62 -14.11 -9.68 5.50
C GLN A 62 -14.84 -10.78 6.27
N LEU A 63 -14.35 -11.10 7.46
CA LEU A 63 -14.89 -12.15 8.33
C LEU A 63 -15.62 -11.52 9.51
N HIS A 64 -16.86 -11.94 9.70
CA HIS A 64 -17.75 -11.51 10.78
C HIS A 64 -18.06 -12.68 11.71
N LYS A 65 -17.73 -12.53 12.99
CA LYS A 65 -17.96 -13.58 13.99
C LYS A 65 -19.45 -13.73 14.29
N GLN A 66 -19.95 -14.96 14.21
CA GLN A 66 -21.32 -15.31 14.53
C GLN A 66 -21.43 -15.80 15.97
N ALA A 67 -22.67 -15.79 16.53
CA ALA A 67 -22.94 -16.22 17.90
C ALA A 67 -22.52 -17.68 18.20
N ASN A 68 -22.55 -18.56 17.17
CA ASN A 68 -22.10 -19.95 17.26
C ASN A 68 -20.58 -20.14 17.14
N GLY A 69 -19.79 -19.03 17.08
CA GLY A 69 -18.34 -19.06 16.96
C GLY A 69 -17.79 -19.28 15.56
N ILE A 70 -18.64 -19.52 14.57
CA ILE A 70 -18.24 -19.57 13.14
C ILE A 70 -18.10 -18.15 12.62
N TRP A 71 -17.15 -17.94 11.71
CA TRP A 71 -16.98 -16.68 10.99
C TRP A 71 -17.57 -16.81 9.59
N THR A 72 -18.42 -15.88 9.21
CA THR A 72 -18.98 -15.79 7.85
C THR A 72 -18.25 -14.73 7.05
N SER A 73 -18.04 -14.97 5.77
CA SER A 73 -17.30 -14.09 4.88
C SER A 73 -18.23 -13.27 3.99
N THR A 74 -17.79 -12.03 3.71
CA THR A 74 -18.34 -11.22 2.61
C THR A 74 -17.34 -11.13 1.46
N TYR A 75 -17.83 -10.82 0.26
CA TYR A 75 -16.98 -10.59 -0.90
C TYR A 75 -16.26 -9.25 -0.76
N GLY A 76 -14.94 -9.30 -0.60
CA GLY A 76 -14.14 -8.11 -0.36
C GLY A 76 -14.58 -7.33 0.89
N SER A 77 -14.77 -6.03 0.73
CA SER A 77 -15.34 -5.11 1.72
C SER A 77 -16.82 -4.83 1.49
N THR A 78 -17.46 -5.56 0.57
CA THR A 78 -18.89 -5.44 0.31
C THR A 78 -19.70 -6.08 1.43
N ASN A 79 -20.98 -5.76 1.52
CA ASN A 79 -21.91 -6.44 2.45
C ASN A 79 -22.49 -7.73 1.87
N ARG A 80 -22.05 -8.16 0.67
CA ARG A 80 -22.57 -9.38 0.03
C ARG A 80 -21.89 -10.63 0.59
N PRO A 81 -22.63 -11.61 1.10
CA PRO A 81 -22.06 -12.91 1.46
C PRO A 81 -21.40 -13.58 0.24
N ASP A 82 -20.21 -14.13 0.42
CA ASP A 82 -19.50 -14.91 -0.62
C ASP A 82 -19.68 -16.44 -0.43
N GLY A 83 -20.48 -16.84 0.57
CA GLY A 83 -20.75 -18.23 0.90
C GLY A 83 -19.62 -18.95 1.65
N LYS A 84 -18.49 -18.28 1.92
CA LYS A 84 -17.39 -18.88 2.68
C LYS A 84 -17.63 -18.74 4.18
N THR A 85 -17.16 -19.73 4.93
CA THR A 85 -17.13 -19.72 6.39
C THR A 85 -15.76 -20.11 6.89
N VAL A 86 -15.39 -19.63 8.08
CA VAL A 86 -14.14 -20.01 8.72
C VAL A 86 -14.40 -20.43 10.17
N SER A 87 -13.84 -21.58 10.54
CA SER A 87 -13.79 -22.04 11.93
C SER A 87 -12.35 -22.18 12.38
N PHE A 88 -12.02 -21.63 13.54
CA PHE A 88 -10.66 -21.64 14.09
C PHE A 88 -10.55 -22.64 15.25
N HIS A 89 -9.50 -23.45 15.24
CA HIS A 89 -9.14 -24.38 16.30
C HIS A 89 -7.77 -23.97 16.88
N CYS A 90 -7.75 -22.92 17.65
CA CYS A 90 -6.55 -22.25 18.13
C CYS A 90 -5.55 -23.17 18.85
N GLY A 91 -6.01 -24.05 19.74
CA GLY A 91 -5.15 -24.99 20.46
C GLY A 91 -4.43 -26.01 19.56
N LYS A 92 -4.92 -26.21 18.32
CA LYS A 92 -4.32 -27.12 17.33
C LYS A 92 -3.61 -26.37 16.21
N GLY A 93 -3.72 -25.06 16.14
CA GLY A 93 -3.21 -24.25 15.01
C GLY A 93 -3.84 -24.62 13.67
N THR A 94 -5.15 -24.98 13.66
CA THR A 94 -5.85 -25.38 12.45
C THR A 94 -7.09 -24.53 12.23
N ILE A 95 -7.53 -24.47 10.97
CA ILE A 95 -8.78 -23.84 10.54
C ILE A 95 -9.57 -24.77 9.64
N ILE A 96 -10.86 -24.53 9.52
CA ILE A 96 -11.66 -25.00 8.37
C ILE A 96 -12.06 -23.75 7.60
N PHE A 97 -11.60 -23.62 6.36
CA PHE A 97 -11.87 -22.51 5.47
C PHE A 97 -12.76 -22.99 4.32
N GLY A 98 -14.03 -22.64 4.34
CA GLY A 98 -15.01 -23.22 3.45
C GLY A 98 -15.12 -24.74 3.67
N LYS A 99 -14.65 -25.53 2.71
CA LYS A 99 -14.58 -27.00 2.78
C LYS A 99 -13.18 -27.53 3.02
N GLU A 100 -12.17 -26.66 3.02
CA GLU A 100 -10.76 -27.01 3.11
C GLU A 100 -10.28 -26.99 4.56
N ASN A 101 -9.56 -28.02 4.98
CA ASN A 101 -8.83 -28.00 6.23
C ASN A 101 -7.53 -27.22 6.04
N GLY A 102 -7.17 -26.38 7.01
CA GLY A 102 -5.95 -25.59 6.98
C GLY A 102 -5.10 -25.79 8.23
N ARG A 103 -3.78 -25.76 8.07
CA ARG A 103 -2.82 -25.76 9.17
C ARG A 103 -2.01 -24.47 9.13
N ARG A 104 -1.79 -23.88 10.30
CA ARG A 104 -0.94 -22.69 10.44
C ARG A 104 0.43 -22.96 9.83
N ILE A 105 0.91 -22.05 8.99
CA ILE A 105 2.26 -22.08 8.43
C ILE A 105 3.21 -21.61 9.54
N PRO A 106 4.22 -22.39 9.94
CA PRO A 106 5.22 -21.95 10.90
C PRO A 106 6.15 -20.93 10.24
N PHE A 107 6.50 -19.88 10.97
CA PHE A 107 7.50 -18.90 10.60
C PHE A 107 8.54 -18.77 11.70
N ASP A 108 9.78 -18.44 11.34
CA ASP A 108 10.80 -18.02 12.28
C ASP A 108 10.68 -16.50 12.47
N VAL A 109 10.32 -16.06 13.67
CA VAL A 109 10.00 -14.65 13.96
C VAL A 109 11.05 -14.08 14.92
N SER A 110 11.57 -12.91 14.61
CA SER A 110 12.54 -12.17 15.43
C SER A 110 12.06 -10.73 15.61
N ASP A 111 11.64 -10.37 16.81
CA ASP A 111 11.35 -8.97 17.17
C ASP A 111 12.65 -8.23 17.48
N ALA A 112 12.69 -6.95 17.13
CA ALA A 112 13.85 -6.09 17.36
C ALA A 112 13.45 -4.68 17.76
N THR A 113 14.33 -4.04 18.49
CA THR A 113 14.38 -2.59 18.69
C THR A 113 15.73 -2.13 18.20
N PHE A 114 15.76 -1.12 17.34
CA PHE A 114 16.97 -0.60 16.73
C PHE A 114 17.00 0.92 16.75
N GLU A 115 18.19 1.50 16.78
CA GLU A 115 18.39 2.95 16.82
C GLU A 115 18.22 3.57 15.42
N SER A 116 17.58 4.73 15.37
CA SER A 116 17.51 5.56 14.18
C SER A 116 17.64 7.04 14.57
N GLY A 117 18.89 7.53 14.53
CA GLY A 117 19.23 8.84 15.09
C GLY A 117 18.99 8.88 16.60
N ASP A 118 18.11 9.76 17.02
CA ASP A 118 17.75 9.98 18.42
C ASP A 118 16.59 9.14 18.94
N VAL A 119 16.01 8.26 18.10
CA VAL A 119 14.84 7.46 18.45
C VAL A 119 15.10 5.96 18.32
N LYS A 120 14.33 5.18 19.08
CA LYS A 120 14.27 3.73 18.97
C LYS A 120 13.07 3.34 18.14
N LEU A 121 13.30 2.56 17.10
CA LEU A 121 12.24 1.97 16.27
C LEU A 121 12.07 0.50 16.61
N VAL A 122 10.84 0.03 16.47
CA VAL A 122 10.48 -1.38 16.71
C VAL A 122 10.18 -2.04 15.38
N GLY A 123 10.78 -3.21 15.15
CA GLY A 123 10.62 -3.99 13.93
C GLY A 123 10.48 -5.48 14.22
N ARG A 124 10.11 -6.21 13.18
CA ARG A 124 9.91 -7.66 13.22
C ARG A 124 10.36 -8.26 11.90
N LEU A 125 11.30 -9.21 11.98
CA LEU A 125 11.64 -10.09 10.86
C LEU A 125 10.81 -11.37 10.95
N ILE A 126 10.16 -11.73 9.85
CA ILE A 126 9.42 -12.98 9.70
C ILE A 126 10.05 -13.74 8.54
N MET A 127 10.63 -14.88 8.82
CA MET A 127 11.29 -15.74 7.83
C MET A 127 10.47 -17.02 7.59
N PRO A 128 10.49 -17.58 6.39
CA PRO A 128 10.03 -18.95 6.18
C PRO A 128 10.76 -19.89 7.14
N HIS A 129 10.04 -20.86 7.71
CA HIS A 129 10.67 -21.82 8.63
C HIS A 129 11.72 -22.68 7.92
N GLY A 130 12.90 -22.84 8.54
CA GLY A 130 14.01 -23.66 8.04
C GLY A 130 15.34 -22.90 8.03
N ASN A 131 16.36 -23.50 7.38
CA ASN A 131 17.74 -23.01 7.41
C ASN A 131 18.26 -22.51 6.03
N GLY A 132 17.44 -22.59 4.98
CA GLY A 132 17.81 -22.15 3.63
C GLY A 132 17.97 -20.62 3.55
N MET A 133 18.82 -20.18 2.62
CA MET A 133 18.88 -18.77 2.23
C MET A 133 17.59 -18.39 1.51
N VAL A 134 17.12 -17.18 1.77
CA VAL A 134 15.92 -16.62 1.16
C VAL A 134 16.09 -15.11 0.91
N PRO A 135 15.45 -14.55 -0.12
CA PRO A 135 15.38 -13.11 -0.28
C PRO A 135 14.57 -12.49 0.87
N VAL A 136 14.90 -11.24 1.20
CA VAL A 136 14.18 -10.47 2.25
C VAL A 136 13.68 -9.15 1.69
N VAL A 137 12.48 -8.76 2.05
CA VAL A 137 11.91 -7.45 1.73
C VAL A 137 11.66 -6.66 2.99
N VAL A 138 12.13 -5.41 3.03
CA VAL A 138 11.81 -4.45 4.09
C VAL A 138 10.57 -3.67 3.67
N LEU A 139 9.53 -3.75 4.50
CA LEU A 139 8.21 -3.19 4.22
C LEU A 139 8.07 -1.81 4.84
N ILE A 140 7.86 -0.80 4.00
CA ILE A 140 7.66 0.60 4.38
C ILE A 140 6.20 0.96 4.12
N HIS A 141 5.41 1.12 5.18
CA HIS A 141 4.00 1.48 5.04
C HIS A 141 3.80 2.95 4.63
N GLY A 142 2.61 3.29 4.14
CA GLY A 142 2.23 4.62 3.65
C GLY A 142 2.18 5.71 4.73
N SER A 143 1.37 6.75 4.52
CA SER A 143 1.24 7.89 5.43
C SER A 143 0.39 7.63 6.68
N GLU A 144 -0.16 6.44 6.83
CA GLU A 144 -1.00 6.08 7.97
C GLU A 144 -0.26 6.16 9.31
N HIS A 145 -0.98 6.53 10.36
CA HIS A 145 -0.49 6.63 11.75
C HIS A 145 -0.51 5.29 12.50
N SER A 146 -1.00 4.22 11.87
CA SER A 146 -1.12 2.90 12.48
C SER A 146 0.24 2.17 12.56
N SER A 147 0.29 1.15 13.41
CA SER A 147 1.43 0.23 13.47
C SER A 147 1.55 -0.60 12.18
N GLY A 148 2.67 -0.52 11.49
CA GLY A 148 2.96 -1.39 10.35
C GLY A 148 3.04 -2.86 10.76
N ILE A 149 3.58 -3.15 11.95
CA ILE A 149 3.69 -4.52 12.49
C ILE A 149 2.32 -5.14 12.72
N ASP A 150 1.32 -4.35 13.12
CA ASP A 150 -0.02 -4.87 13.44
C ASP A 150 -0.91 -4.95 12.19
N THR A 151 -0.71 -4.07 11.20
CA THR A 151 -1.65 -3.91 10.07
C THR A 151 -1.15 -4.45 8.74
N LEU A 152 0.16 -4.38 8.45
CA LEU A 152 0.69 -4.70 7.12
C LEU A 152 0.71 -6.21 6.85
N PHE A 153 -0.25 -6.70 6.11
CA PHE A 153 -0.49 -8.13 5.88
C PHE A 153 0.60 -8.82 5.03
N LEU A 154 1.33 -8.07 4.20
CA LEU A 154 2.42 -8.60 3.37
C LEU A 154 3.51 -9.30 4.20
N GLN A 155 3.69 -8.92 5.47
CA GLN A 155 4.59 -9.58 6.41
C GLN A 155 4.27 -11.07 6.65
N ARG A 156 3.08 -11.56 6.22
CA ARG A 156 2.70 -12.97 6.31
C ARG A 156 2.52 -13.61 4.93
N ILE A 157 2.09 -12.84 3.93
CA ILE A 157 1.98 -13.34 2.55
C ILE A 157 3.35 -13.71 2.00
N PHE A 158 4.35 -12.86 2.12
CA PHE A 158 5.69 -13.14 1.61
C PHE A 158 6.36 -14.35 2.27
N PRO A 159 6.39 -14.51 3.61
CA PRO A 159 6.96 -15.71 4.22
C PRO A 159 6.21 -17.00 3.87
N ALA A 160 4.89 -16.94 3.62
CA ALA A 160 4.13 -18.11 3.18
C ALA A 160 4.53 -18.64 1.80
N ILE A 161 5.23 -17.83 1.01
CA ILE A 161 5.72 -18.16 -0.35
C ILE A 161 7.25 -18.20 -0.46
N GLY A 162 7.98 -18.17 0.66
CA GLY A 162 9.43 -18.37 0.66
C GLY A 162 10.27 -17.08 0.67
N VAL A 163 9.67 -15.90 0.86
CA VAL A 163 10.36 -14.60 0.95
C VAL A 163 10.31 -14.09 2.39
N GLY A 164 11.45 -13.77 3.00
CA GLY A 164 11.48 -13.13 4.31
C GLY A 164 10.91 -11.69 4.26
N ALA A 165 10.25 -11.25 5.31
CA ALA A 165 9.70 -9.89 5.41
C ALA A 165 10.13 -9.24 6.71
N PHE A 166 10.73 -8.04 6.62
CA PHE A 166 10.98 -7.19 7.77
C PHE A 166 10.00 -6.02 7.74
N VAL A 167 9.18 -5.92 8.76
CA VAL A 167 8.23 -4.82 8.96
C VAL A 167 8.62 -4.03 10.19
N TYR A 168 8.43 -2.72 10.17
CA TYR A 168 8.69 -1.88 11.34
C TYR A 168 7.62 -0.81 11.49
N ASP A 169 7.41 -0.38 12.73
CA ASP A 169 6.62 0.80 13.02
C ASP A 169 7.46 2.04 12.71
N LYS A 170 6.98 2.93 11.84
CA LYS A 170 7.66 4.21 11.58
C LYS A 170 7.74 5.05 12.86
N ARG A 171 8.65 6.02 12.88
CA ARG A 171 8.75 6.94 14.03
C ARG A 171 7.40 7.58 14.37
N GLY A 172 7.05 7.61 15.65
CA GLY A 172 5.79 8.14 16.14
C GLY A 172 4.56 7.29 15.83
N THR A 173 4.73 6.05 15.36
CA THR A 173 3.63 5.10 15.14
C THR A 173 3.84 3.83 15.96
N GLY A 174 2.77 3.09 16.23
CA GLY A 174 2.80 1.79 16.89
C GLY A 174 3.61 1.81 18.19
N ARG A 175 4.69 1.01 18.23
CA ARG A 175 5.59 0.87 19.38
C ARG A 175 6.90 1.62 19.24
N SER A 176 7.12 2.28 18.11
CA SER A 176 8.31 3.08 17.85
C SER A 176 8.26 4.43 18.56
N GLY A 177 9.42 4.90 18.98
CA GLY A 177 9.58 6.23 19.59
C GLY A 177 9.52 7.36 18.57
N GLY A 178 9.73 8.59 19.09
CA GLY A 178 9.72 9.80 18.28
C GLY A 178 8.33 10.36 18.02
N VAL A 179 8.27 11.26 17.05
CA VAL A 179 7.03 11.94 16.62
C VAL A 179 6.77 11.57 15.18
N TYR A 180 5.51 11.36 14.84
CA TYR A 180 5.09 11.15 13.46
C TYR A 180 5.54 12.31 12.56
N THR A 181 6.00 11.98 11.36
CA THR A 181 6.55 12.98 10.44
C THR A 181 6.23 12.62 8.97
N GLN A 182 6.21 13.65 8.13
CA GLN A 182 6.20 13.57 6.68
C GLN A 182 7.54 14.02 6.07
N ASP A 183 8.61 14.14 6.86
CA ASP A 183 9.96 14.37 6.34
C ASP A 183 10.48 13.12 5.64
N TYR A 184 10.39 13.09 4.32
CA TYR A 184 10.79 11.93 3.50
C TYR A 184 12.28 11.59 3.64
N ASN A 185 13.15 12.57 3.87
CA ASN A 185 14.58 12.33 4.08
C ASN A 185 14.84 11.63 5.41
N LEU A 186 14.11 12.03 6.46
CA LEU A 186 14.19 11.41 7.77
C LEU A 186 13.60 9.98 7.73
N LEU A 187 12.44 9.80 7.10
CA LEU A 187 11.84 8.49 6.89
C LEU A 187 12.72 7.56 6.05
N ALA A 188 13.40 8.09 5.04
CA ALA A 188 14.38 7.31 4.25
C ALA A 188 15.60 6.90 5.09
N SER A 189 16.03 7.73 6.03
CA SER A 189 17.11 7.36 6.96
C SER A 189 16.67 6.29 7.95
N ASP A 190 15.42 6.34 8.42
CA ASP A 190 14.81 5.25 9.21
C ASP A 190 14.75 3.94 8.43
N ALA A 191 14.37 4.00 7.16
CA ALA A 191 14.33 2.83 6.28
C ALA A 191 15.71 2.20 6.07
N VAL A 192 16.77 3.01 5.96
CA VAL A 192 18.18 2.51 5.89
C VAL A 192 18.57 1.80 7.19
N ASN A 193 18.19 2.34 8.36
CA ASN A 193 18.46 1.69 9.63
C ASN A 193 17.64 0.39 9.79
N ALA A 194 16.37 0.39 9.36
CA ALA A 194 15.52 -0.79 9.30
C ALA A 194 16.13 -1.88 8.38
N MET A 195 16.67 -1.50 7.23
CA MET A 195 17.39 -2.39 6.32
C MET A 195 18.62 -3.02 6.98
N SER A 196 19.39 -2.22 7.72
CA SER A 196 20.59 -2.69 8.43
C SER A 196 20.22 -3.71 9.51
N GLU A 197 19.13 -3.46 10.23
CA GLU A 197 18.62 -4.39 11.25
C GLU A 197 18.06 -5.68 10.62
N ALA A 198 17.34 -5.58 9.50
CA ALA A 198 16.86 -6.73 8.75
C ALA A 198 18.02 -7.63 8.29
N ARG A 199 19.11 -7.03 7.76
CA ARG A 199 20.35 -7.78 7.38
C ARG A 199 20.97 -8.49 8.58
N ARG A 200 21.07 -7.79 9.72
CA ARG A 200 21.64 -8.33 10.95
C ARG A 200 20.85 -9.55 11.45
N LEU A 201 19.52 -9.47 11.46
CA LEU A 201 18.64 -10.54 11.94
C LEU A 201 18.59 -11.73 10.97
N ALA A 202 18.56 -11.48 9.67
CA ALA A 202 18.56 -12.56 8.66
C ALA A 202 19.88 -13.32 8.64
N GLY A 203 21.01 -12.65 8.92
CA GLY A 203 22.33 -13.24 9.04
C GLY A 203 22.70 -14.11 7.83
N ALA A 204 23.17 -15.33 8.08
CA ALA A 204 23.58 -16.27 7.03
C ALA A 204 22.43 -16.80 6.16
N ARG A 205 21.18 -16.52 6.52
CA ARG A 205 20.01 -16.89 5.72
C ARG A 205 19.61 -15.83 4.69
N LEU A 206 20.28 -14.68 4.66
CA LEU A 206 20.03 -13.64 3.68
C LEU A 206 20.62 -14.02 2.33
N GLU A 207 19.79 -14.13 1.30
CA GLU A 207 20.21 -14.29 -0.09
C GLU A 207 20.47 -12.91 -0.72
N HIS A 208 19.45 -12.07 -0.78
CA HIS A 208 19.48 -10.67 -1.22
C HIS A 208 18.34 -9.90 -0.55
N ILE A 209 18.35 -8.56 -0.62
CA ILE A 209 17.42 -7.75 0.14
C ILE A 209 17.06 -6.46 -0.58
N GLY A 210 15.79 -6.08 -0.52
CA GLY A 210 15.29 -4.85 -1.08
C GLY A 210 14.16 -4.23 -0.26
N TYR A 211 13.57 -3.19 -0.84
CA TYR A 211 12.44 -2.49 -0.25
C TYR A 211 11.14 -2.81 -0.98
N TRP A 212 10.06 -2.79 -0.24
CA TRP A 212 8.71 -2.53 -0.73
C TRP A 212 8.17 -1.29 -0.02
N GLY A 213 7.52 -0.38 -0.76
CA GLY A 213 6.86 0.78 -0.19
C GLY A 213 5.56 1.12 -0.90
N GLY A 214 4.48 1.26 -0.13
CA GLY A 214 3.16 1.65 -0.63
C GLY A 214 2.90 3.14 -0.46
N SER A 215 2.14 3.76 -1.37
CA SER A 215 1.70 5.16 -1.28
C SER A 215 2.88 6.12 -1.04
N GLN A 216 2.99 6.77 0.12
CA GLN A 216 4.14 7.57 0.54
C GLN A 216 5.49 6.87 0.30
N GLY A 217 5.50 5.53 0.24
CA GLY A 217 6.69 4.74 -0.11
C GLY A 217 7.28 5.08 -1.48
N GLY A 218 6.49 5.64 -2.40
CA GLY A 218 6.94 6.14 -3.70
C GLY A 218 8.00 7.23 -3.58
N TRP A 219 7.97 8.04 -2.53
CA TRP A 219 8.99 9.05 -2.23
C TRP A 219 10.11 8.53 -1.32
N VAL A 220 9.75 7.72 -0.32
CA VAL A 220 10.69 7.26 0.71
C VAL A 220 11.65 6.18 0.19
N VAL A 221 11.14 5.20 -0.55
CA VAL A 221 11.94 4.05 -1.03
C VAL A 221 13.07 4.47 -1.97
N PRO A 222 12.85 5.30 -3.02
CA PRO A 222 13.95 5.75 -3.87
C PRO A 222 15.01 6.56 -3.12
N LEU A 223 14.60 7.39 -2.15
CA LEU A 223 15.53 8.13 -1.29
C LEU A 223 16.38 7.18 -0.44
N ALA A 224 15.76 6.16 0.17
CA ALA A 224 16.47 5.18 0.99
C ALA A 224 17.44 4.33 0.14
N ALA A 225 17.01 3.88 -1.03
CA ALA A 225 17.84 3.10 -1.95
C ALA A 225 19.05 3.89 -2.49
N ASN A 226 18.94 5.20 -2.62
CA ASN A 226 20.07 6.06 -3.00
C ASN A 226 21.00 6.37 -1.82
N LYS A 227 20.50 6.34 -0.56
CA LYS A 227 21.34 6.51 0.64
C LYS A 227 22.17 5.25 0.92
N ALA A 228 21.63 4.07 0.72
CA ALA A 228 22.30 2.80 0.94
C ALA A 228 21.87 1.78 -0.14
N PRO A 229 22.82 1.17 -0.88
CA PRO A 229 22.51 0.23 -1.96
C PRO A 229 21.71 -0.98 -1.48
N VAL A 230 20.71 -1.35 -2.30
CA VAL A 230 19.86 -2.53 -2.14
C VAL A 230 19.74 -3.25 -3.47
N ASP A 231 19.31 -4.51 -3.44
CA ASP A 231 19.29 -5.35 -4.65
C ASP A 231 18.06 -5.05 -5.52
N PHE A 232 16.94 -4.59 -4.91
CA PHE A 232 15.70 -4.22 -5.62
C PHE A 232 14.85 -3.23 -4.81
N ALA A 233 13.92 -2.57 -5.50
CA ALA A 233 12.89 -1.75 -4.87
C ALA A 233 11.54 -1.97 -5.56
N ILE A 234 10.47 -2.13 -4.79
CA ILE A 234 9.09 -2.19 -5.26
C ILE A 234 8.37 -0.96 -4.74
N ILE A 235 7.83 -0.18 -5.64
CA ILE A 235 6.96 0.96 -5.35
C ILE A 235 5.55 0.57 -5.77
N ASP A 236 4.65 0.51 -4.82
CA ASP A 236 3.31 0.03 -4.96
C ASP A 236 2.31 1.16 -4.71
N TYR A 237 1.43 1.44 -5.66
CA TYR A 237 0.51 2.59 -5.67
C TYR A 237 1.16 3.89 -5.13
N GLY A 238 2.42 4.12 -5.49
CA GLY A 238 3.20 5.30 -5.09
C GLY A 238 3.36 6.29 -6.23
N LEU A 239 4.00 7.41 -5.95
CA LEU A 239 4.03 8.58 -6.83
C LEU A 239 5.45 8.97 -7.26
N ALA A 240 5.58 9.38 -8.52
CA ALA A 240 6.77 10.01 -9.09
C ALA A 240 6.54 11.50 -9.38
N VAL A 241 5.60 12.13 -8.68
CA VAL A 241 5.24 13.55 -8.74
C VAL A 241 5.40 14.19 -7.37
N SER A 242 5.26 15.51 -7.27
CA SER A 242 5.20 16.19 -5.97
C SER A 242 3.81 15.99 -5.33
N VAL A 243 3.71 16.26 -4.03
CA VAL A 243 2.43 16.24 -3.29
C VAL A 243 1.41 17.24 -3.89
N ILE A 244 1.88 18.39 -4.36
CA ILE A 244 1.03 19.37 -5.04
C ILE A 244 0.54 18.85 -6.40
N ASP A 245 1.43 18.23 -7.19
CA ASP A 245 1.04 17.66 -8.49
C ASP A 245 0.02 16.51 -8.29
N GLU A 246 0.18 15.70 -7.22
CA GLU A 246 -0.76 14.64 -6.83
C GLU A 246 -2.17 15.21 -6.58
N ASP A 247 -2.28 16.24 -5.73
CA ASP A 247 -3.56 16.87 -5.39
C ASP A 247 -4.26 17.45 -6.64
N GLN A 248 -3.50 18.08 -7.55
CA GLN A 248 -4.04 18.59 -8.81
C GLN A 248 -4.50 17.49 -9.75
N GLU A 249 -3.78 16.37 -9.84
CA GLU A 249 -4.23 15.22 -10.62
C GLU A 249 -5.50 14.60 -10.02
N SER A 250 -5.61 14.52 -8.70
CA SER A 250 -6.81 14.04 -8.00
C SER A 250 -8.01 14.93 -8.32
N VAL A 251 -7.88 16.26 -8.22
CA VAL A 251 -8.92 17.21 -8.61
C VAL A 251 -9.34 17.03 -10.07
N ALA A 252 -8.37 16.90 -10.98
CA ALA A 252 -8.67 16.70 -12.41
C ALA A 252 -9.42 15.39 -12.66
N LEU A 253 -9.07 14.34 -11.93
CA LEU A 253 -9.66 13.02 -12.05
C LEU A 253 -11.09 13.00 -11.49
N ASP A 254 -11.35 13.65 -10.34
CA ASP A 254 -12.69 13.82 -9.77
C ASP A 254 -13.61 14.56 -10.75
N MET A 255 -13.14 15.66 -11.33
CA MET A 255 -13.89 16.41 -12.34
C MET A 255 -14.22 15.54 -13.57
N HIS A 256 -13.31 14.67 -13.97
CA HIS A 256 -13.54 13.72 -15.06
C HIS A 256 -14.61 12.67 -14.70
N PHE A 257 -14.54 12.09 -13.50
CA PHE A 257 -15.54 11.11 -13.03
C PHE A 257 -16.95 11.71 -12.94
N HIS A 258 -17.04 12.98 -12.55
CA HIS A 258 -18.31 13.71 -12.52
C HIS A 258 -18.72 14.27 -13.88
N HIS A 259 -18.04 13.88 -14.98
CA HIS A 259 -18.31 14.29 -16.36
C HIS A 259 -18.35 15.81 -16.53
N ARG A 260 -17.48 16.54 -15.80
CA ARG A 260 -17.40 18.00 -15.89
C ARG A 260 -16.66 18.46 -17.13
N SER A 261 -16.99 19.64 -17.63
CA SER A 261 -16.36 20.18 -18.82
C SER A 261 -14.88 20.54 -18.58
N ALA A 262 -14.08 20.55 -19.65
CA ALA A 262 -12.69 21.02 -19.57
C ALA A 262 -12.57 22.46 -19.03
N ALA A 263 -13.55 23.33 -19.32
CA ALA A 263 -13.61 24.68 -18.79
C ALA A 263 -13.86 24.72 -17.29
N ASP A 264 -14.71 23.82 -16.76
CA ASP A 264 -14.96 23.72 -15.33
C ASP A 264 -13.78 23.07 -14.61
N THR A 265 -13.16 22.04 -15.20
CA THR A 265 -11.91 21.45 -14.69
C THR A 265 -10.81 22.51 -14.58
N ALA A 266 -10.64 23.38 -15.56
CA ALA A 266 -9.65 24.46 -15.49
C ALA A 266 -9.93 25.48 -14.36
N LYS A 267 -11.21 25.73 -14.04
CA LYS A 267 -11.58 26.58 -12.89
C LYS A 267 -11.31 25.85 -11.55
N ALA A 268 -11.62 24.55 -11.47
CA ALA A 268 -11.36 23.73 -10.31
C ALA A 268 -9.85 23.64 -10.01
N LEU A 269 -9.03 23.38 -11.01
CA LEU A 269 -7.57 23.37 -10.88
C LEU A 269 -7.00 24.73 -10.44
N LYS A 270 -7.59 25.83 -10.91
CA LYS A 270 -7.21 27.17 -10.43
C LYS A 270 -7.53 27.38 -8.96
N LEU A 271 -8.68 26.86 -8.50
CA LEU A 271 -9.07 26.89 -7.09
C LEU A 271 -8.14 26.00 -6.26
N ALA A 272 -7.84 24.80 -6.76
CA ALA A 272 -6.91 23.84 -6.15
C ALA A 272 -5.53 24.46 -5.94
N SER A 273 -4.93 25.01 -7.01
CA SER A 273 -3.62 25.65 -6.93
C SER A 273 -3.54 26.78 -5.90
N ALA A 274 -4.63 27.55 -5.71
CA ALA A 274 -4.67 28.57 -4.67
C ALA A 274 -4.80 27.99 -3.27
N GLY A 275 -5.57 26.91 -3.09
CA GLY A 275 -5.72 26.19 -1.83
C GLY A 275 -4.43 25.49 -1.40
N GLU A 276 -3.79 24.79 -2.32
CA GLU A 276 -2.50 24.12 -2.14
C GLU A 276 -1.38 25.10 -1.76
N HIS A 277 -1.36 26.28 -2.40
CA HIS A 277 -0.42 27.33 -2.01
C HIS A 277 -0.62 27.75 -0.54
N VAL A 278 -1.87 27.90 -0.13
CA VAL A 278 -2.19 28.20 1.28
C VAL A 278 -1.74 27.07 2.20
N VAL A 279 -1.94 25.81 1.83
CA VAL A 279 -1.46 24.64 2.59
C VAL A 279 0.06 24.63 2.67
N ALA A 280 0.76 24.74 1.54
CA ALA A 280 2.20 24.69 1.46
C ALA A 280 2.89 25.86 2.21
N THR A 281 2.19 26.99 2.38
CA THR A 281 2.64 28.14 3.17
C THR A 281 2.10 28.13 4.61
N HIS A 282 1.53 27.01 5.05
CA HIS A 282 0.97 26.82 6.40
C HIS A 282 -0.11 27.86 6.78
N GLY A 283 -0.90 28.30 5.79
CA GLY A 283 -1.97 29.30 5.98
C GLY A 283 -1.50 30.75 6.10
N VAL A 284 -0.17 30.99 5.96
CA VAL A 284 0.42 32.32 6.15
C VAL A 284 0.23 33.20 4.92
N ASP A 285 0.35 32.63 3.71
CA ASP A 285 0.27 33.36 2.44
C ASP A 285 -0.83 32.81 1.53
N GLY A 286 -1.30 33.64 0.60
CA GLY A 286 -2.27 33.27 -0.45
C GLY A 286 -3.73 33.17 -0.03
N TYR A 287 -4.08 33.24 1.27
CA TYR A 287 -5.46 33.03 1.73
C TYR A 287 -6.47 33.97 1.07
N ALA A 288 -6.15 35.26 0.92
CA ALA A 288 -7.06 36.22 0.29
C ALA A 288 -7.42 35.86 -1.16
N GLN A 289 -6.43 35.35 -1.92
CA GLN A 289 -6.66 34.88 -3.29
C GLN A 289 -7.50 33.59 -3.30
N PHE A 290 -7.19 32.65 -2.43
CA PHE A 290 -7.96 31.41 -2.28
C PHE A 290 -9.41 31.70 -1.91
N ASP A 291 -9.64 32.55 -0.89
CA ASP A 291 -10.99 32.91 -0.47
C ASP A 291 -11.79 33.63 -1.57
N ALA A 292 -11.13 34.53 -2.33
CA ALA A 292 -11.77 35.21 -3.46
C ALA A 292 -12.21 34.21 -4.55
N LEU A 293 -11.40 33.19 -4.87
CA LEU A 293 -11.75 32.14 -5.82
C LEU A 293 -12.87 31.25 -5.28
N ARG A 294 -12.81 30.87 -4.01
CA ARG A 294 -13.83 30.11 -3.32
C ARG A 294 -15.18 30.83 -3.37
N GLN A 295 -15.24 32.13 -3.00
CA GLN A 295 -16.45 32.93 -3.08
C GLN A 295 -16.99 33.07 -4.50
N LYS A 296 -16.08 33.18 -5.50
CA LYS A 296 -16.44 33.27 -6.90
C LYS A 296 -17.11 31.99 -7.41
N TYR A 297 -16.59 30.80 -7.01
CA TYR A 297 -16.99 29.52 -7.59
C TYR A 297 -18.02 28.73 -6.75
N LYS A 298 -18.29 29.09 -5.51
CA LYS A 298 -19.19 28.36 -4.59
C LYS A 298 -20.60 28.07 -5.11
N SER A 299 -21.08 28.79 -6.12
CA SER A 299 -22.41 28.59 -6.74
C SER A 299 -22.31 27.82 -8.08
N GLU A 300 -21.14 27.45 -8.52
CA GLU A 300 -20.96 26.66 -9.74
C GLU A 300 -21.42 25.20 -9.50
N PRO A 301 -22.07 24.56 -10.48
CA PRO A 301 -22.61 23.21 -10.31
C PRO A 301 -21.54 22.13 -10.03
N TRP A 302 -20.29 22.39 -10.35
CA TRP A 302 -19.16 21.49 -10.15
C TRP A 302 -18.46 21.67 -8.79
N TYR A 303 -18.78 22.71 -8.03
CA TYR A 303 -18.05 23.06 -6.81
C TYR A 303 -18.09 21.97 -5.73
N GLU A 304 -19.21 21.25 -5.66
CA GLU A 304 -19.41 20.15 -4.70
C GLU A 304 -18.68 18.84 -5.14
N ASP A 305 -18.19 18.78 -6.39
CA ASP A 305 -17.48 17.62 -6.93
C ASP A 305 -15.96 17.75 -6.83
N VAL A 306 -15.49 18.93 -6.43
CA VAL A 306 -14.04 19.18 -6.30
C VAL A 306 -13.56 18.60 -4.98
N HIS A 307 -12.66 17.64 -5.05
CA HIS A 307 -12.02 17.05 -3.89
C HIS A 307 -10.52 17.35 -3.89
N GLY A 308 -9.67 16.40 -4.23
CA GLY A 308 -8.25 16.46 -3.92
C GLY A 308 -8.03 16.30 -2.41
N ASP A 309 -6.88 15.85 -1.98
CA ASP A 309 -6.62 15.57 -0.57
C ASP A 309 -6.48 16.85 0.27
N TYR A 310 -5.68 17.78 -0.20
CA TYR A 310 -5.38 19.02 0.52
C TYR A 310 -6.40 20.11 0.25
N LEU A 311 -6.88 20.21 -0.98
CA LEU A 311 -7.92 21.18 -1.30
C LEU A 311 -9.20 20.90 -0.50
N PHE A 312 -9.67 19.65 -0.49
CA PHE A 312 -10.85 19.24 0.27
C PHE A 312 -10.75 19.60 1.75
N MET A 313 -9.56 19.36 2.35
CA MET A 313 -9.29 19.65 3.75
C MET A 313 -9.45 21.12 4.10
N VAL A 314 -9.04 22.05 3.22
CA VAL A 314 -9.04 23.51 3.51
C VAL A 314 -10.22 24.25 2.91
N LEU A 315 -10.93 23.67 1.96
CA LEU A 315 -12.01 24.33 1.23
C LEU A 315 -13.11 24.92 2.13
N PRO A 316 -13.57 24.27 3.22
CA PRO A 316 -14.60 24.83 4.10
C PRO A 316 -14.05 25.78 5.17
N LEU A 317 -12.74 25.92 5.34
CA LEU A 317 -12.11 26.53 6.50
C LEU A 317 -11.77 28.02 6.30
N ASN A 318 -11.81 28.80 7.38
CA ASN A 318 -11.22 30.13 7.40
C ASN A 318 -9.72 30.07 7.67
N GLN A 319 -8.99 31.19 7.48
CA GLN A 319 -7.53 31.23 7.59
C GLN A 319 -7.02 30.70 8.94
N LYS A 320 -7.64 31.10 10.06
CA LYS A 320 -7.24 30.64 11.40
C LYS A 320 -7.41 29.13 11.54
N GLN A 321 -8.49 28.58 11.03
CA GLN A 321 -8.74 27.15 11.03
C GLN A 321 -7.74 26.40 10.14
N ILE A 322 -7.42 26.94 8.96
CA ILE A 322 -6.39 26.36 8.07
C ILE A 322 -5.04 26.29 8.80
N ILE A 323 -4.57 27.38 9.40
CA ILE A 323 -3.31 27.42 10.14
C ILE A 323 -3.26 26.30 11.20
N GLU A 324 -4.34 26.08 11.94
CA GLU A 324 -4.39 25.01 12.94
C GLU A 324 -4.43 23.62 12.28
N THR A 325 -5.18 23.46 11.21
CA THR A 325 -5.36 22.17 10.50
C THR A 325 -4.08 21.69 9.82
N VAL A 326 -3.28 22.62 9.28
CA VAL A 326 -2.04 22.24 8.55
C VAL A 326 -0.82 22.09 9.45
N LYS A 327 -0.89 22.41 10.74
CA LYS A 327 0.25 22.25 11.68
C LYS A 327 0.90 20.86 11.65
N PRO A 328 0.17 19.75 11.60
CA PRO A 328 0.77 18.42 11.52
C PRO A 328 1.61 18.20 10.27
N PHE A 329 1.41 18.99 9.22
CA PHE A 329 2.09 18.89 7.92
C PHE A 329 3.28 19.84 7.80
N ALA A 330 3.70 20.50 8.88
CA ALA A 330 4.73 21.55 8.86
C ALA A 330 6.07 21.13 8.24
N VAL A 331 6.38 19.85 8.24
CA VAL A 331 7.61 19.27 7.65
C VAL A 331 7.37 18.51 6.34
N THR A 332 6.15 18.55 5.80
CA THR A 332 5.82 17.90 4.54
C THR A 332 6.48 18.66 3.39
N PRO A 333 7.30 17.99 2.57
CA PRO A 333 7.95 18.66 1.44
C PRO A 333 7.02 18.75 0.23
N PHE A 334 6.00 19.59 0.30
CA PHE A 334 4.91 19.71 -0.68
C PHE A 334 5.37 19.82 -2.14
N ASN A 335 6.49 20.49 -2.39
CA ASN A 335 7.07 20.70 -3.72
C ASN A 335 8.24 19.75 -4.01
N TYR A 336 8.34 18.60 -3.34
CA TYR A 336 9.40 17.64 -3.57
C TYR A 336 9.33 17.05 -4.97
N ASP A 337 10.33 17.29 -5.81
CA ASP A 337 10.47 16.64 -7.11
C ASP A 337 11.26 15.33 -6.97
N PRO A 338 10.65 14.14 -7.17
CA PRO A 338 11.34 12.87 -7.06
C PRO A 338 12.24 12.55 -8.27
N MET A 339 12.08 13.24 -9.41
CA MET A 339 12.78 12.90 -10.66
C MET A 339 14.32 12.91 -10.58
N PRO A 340 14.97 13.86 -9.87
CA PRO A 340 16.43 13.82 -9.69
C PRO A 340 16.90 12.56 -8.95
N VAL A 341 16.16 12.14 -7.91
CA VAL A 341 16.44 10.94 -7.11
C VAL A 341 16.25 9.68 -7.95
N LEU A 342 15.16 9.60 -8.71
CA LEU A 342 14.87 8.48 -9.60
C LEU A 342 15.92 8.36 -10.72
N ARG A 343 16.37 9.48 -11.31
CA ARG A 343 17.45 9.48 -12.30
C ARG A 343 18.79 9.06 -11.71
N ALA A 344 19.08 9.42 -10.47
CA ALA A 344 20.32 9.04 -9.79
C ALA A 344 20.35 7.56 -9.40
N SER A 345 19.19 6.94 -9.16
CA SER A 345 19.11 5.56 -8.68
C SER A 345 19.71 4.55 -9.66
N ALA A 346 20.54 3.64 -9.13
CA ALA A 346 21.05 2.47 -9.84
C ALA A 346 20.28 1.17 -9.48
N THR A 347 19.40 1.23 -8.50
CA THR A 347 18.62 0.08 -8.01
C THR A 347 17.53 -0.28 -9.04
N PRO A 348 17.39 -1.54 -9.43
CA PRO A 348 16.24 -2.03 -10.21
C PRO A 348 14.94 -1.74 -9.48
N GLN A 349 13.93 -1.20 -10.18
CA GLN A 349 12.67 -0.82 -9.56
C GLN A 349 11.46 -1.41 -10.30
N LEU A 350 10.51 -1.93 -9.52
CA LEU A 350 9.17 -2.30 -9.98
C LEU A 350 8.16 -1.28 -9.45
N TRP A 351 7.48 -0.60 -10.36
CA TRP A 351 6.39 0.32 -10.08
C TRP A 351 5.07 -0.35 -10.44
N ILE A 352 4.20 -0.55 -9.45
CA ILE A 352 2.88 -1.16 -9.62
C ILE A 352 1.83 -0.10 -9.29
N LEU A 353 0.98 0.25 -10.26
CA LEU A 353 0.05 1.37 -10.16
C LEU A 353 -1.38 0.95 -10.48
N GLY A 354 -2.34 1.57 -9.81
CA GLY A 354 -3.77 1.48 -10.12
C GLY A 354 -4.17 2.51 -11.17
N GLY A 355 -4.88 2.09 -12.22
CA GLY A 355 -5.36 3.01 -13.26
C GLY A 355 -6.56 3.86 -12.82
N ASN A 356 -7.28 3.43 -11.78
CA ASN A 356 -8.43 4.11 -11.19
C ASN A 356 -8.14 4.62 -9.77
N ASP A 357 -6.88 4.82 -9.44
CA ASP A 357 -6.44 5.35 -8.15
C ASP A 357 -6.82 6.84 -8.06
N LEU A 358 -7.68 7.19 -7.09
CA LEU A 358 -8.10 8.58 -6.84
C LEU A 358 -7.22 9.27 -5.81
N ASP A 359 -6.62 8.50 -4.88
CA ASP A 359 -5.79 9.06 -3.82
C ASP A 359 -4.37 9.36 -4.34
N ALA A 360 -3.82 8.44 -5.18
CA ALA A 360 -2.51 8.60 -5.81
C ALA A 360 -2.63 8.41 -7.34
N PRO A 361 -3.16 9.39 -8.07
CA PRO A 361 -3.42 9.27 -9.50
C PRO A 361 -2.17 8.87 -10.28
N SER A 362 -2.32 7.86 -11.13
CA SER A 362 -1.19 7.19 -11.77
C SER A 362 -0.77 7.78 -13.13
N GLY A 363 -1.48 8.79 -13.63
CA GLY A 363 -1.30 9.33 -14.98
C GLY A 363 0.09 9.90 -15.24
N GLU A 364 0.44 10.97 -14.54
CA GLU A 364 1.74 11.64 -14.67
C GLU A 364 2.87 10.77 -14.12
N THR A 365 2.65 10.04 -13.01
CA THR A 365 3.60 9.05 -12.49
C THR A 365 3.96 8.02 -13.57
N SER A 366 2.98 7.43 -14.25
CA SER A 366 3.20 6.47 -15.36
C SER A 366 4.00 7.10 -16.49
N ARG A 367 3.69 8.34 -16.87
CA ARG A 367 4.41 9.07 -17.91
C ARG A 367 5.89 9.28 -17.52
N ARG A 368 6.17 9.70 -16.30
CA ARG A 368 7.53 9.93 -15.78
C ARG A 368 8.33 8.63 -15.69
N ILE A 369 7.74 7.54 -15.23
CA ILE A 369 8.41 6.23 -15.17
C ILE A 369 8.69 5.69 -16.58
N LYS A 370 7.75 5.83 -17.54
CA LYS A 370 7.99 5.48 -18.97
C LYS A 370 9.16 6.28 -19.54
N THR A 371 9.32 7.55 -19.19
CA THR A 371 10.45 8.38 -19.59
C THR A 371 11.76 7.82 -19.03
N LEU A 372 11.81 7.46 -17.74
CA LEU A 372 13.00 6.88 -17.10
C LEU A 372 13.38 5.52 -17.73
N ILE A 373 12.40 4.70 -18.08
CA ILE A 373 12.63 3.44 -18.81
C ILE A 373 13.26 3.75 -20.20
N ALA A 374 12.76 4.75 -20.90
CA ALA A 374 13.34 5.18 -22.17
C ALA A 374 14.76 5.78 -22.03
N GLU A 375 15.07 6.41 -20.89
CA GLU A 375 16.40 6.86 -20.47
C GLU A 375 17.30 5.69 -20.01
N SER A 376 16.89 4.45 -20.25
CA SER A 376 17.63 3.21 -19.90
C SER A 376 17.79 2.96 -18.39
N LYS A 377 16.89 3.48 -17.56
CA LYS A 377 16.80 3.05 -16.16
C LYS A 377 16.28 1.63 -16.08
N ASP A 378 16.82 0.84 -15.15
CA ASP A 378 16.39 -0.54 -14.91
C ASP A 378 15.08 -0.57 -14.12
N TYR A 379 14.04 -0.06 -14.76
CA TYR A 379 12.71 0.07 -14.20
C TYR A 379 11.70 -0.77 -14.97
N THR A 380 10.73 -1.28 -14.22
CA THR A 380 9.52 -1.93 -14.73
C THR A 380 8.32 -1.14 -14.24
N LEU A 381 7.42 -0.80 -15.15
CA LEU A 381 6.12 -0.23 -14.86
C LEU A 381 5.04 -1.27 -15.14
N ALA A 382 4.14 -1.49 -14.17
CA ALA A 382 2.95 -2.31 -14.32
C ALA A 382 1.73 -1.47 -13.88
N VAL A 383 0.77 -1.28 -14.77
CA VAL A 383 -0.47 -0.58 -14.46
C VAL A 383 -1.62 -1.58 -14.52
N TYR A 384 -2.38 -1.70 -13.45
CA TYR A 384 -3.66 -2.43 -13.42
C TYR A 384 -4.80 -1.43 -13.68
N PRO A 385 -5.39 -1.39 -14.90
CA PRO A 385 -6.30 -0.31 -15.30
C PRO A 385 -7.51 -0.13 -14.39
N GLU A 386 -7.97 -1.20 -13.76
CA GLU A 386 -9.20 -1.23 -12.96
C GLU A 386 -8.95 -1.14 -11.44
N ALA A 387 -7.68 -1.10 -11.01
CA ALA A 387 -7.36 -1.04 -9.59
C ALA A 387 -7.43 0.39 -9.05
N GLU A 388 -7.89 0.51 -7.81
CA GLU A 388 -7.87 1.73 -7.01
C GLU A 388 -6.66 1.80 -6.06
N HIS A 389 -6.63 2.78 -5.16
CA HIS A 389 -5.59 2.89 -4.13
C HIS A 389 -5.49 1.63 -3.26
N GLY A 390 -4.26 1.21 -2.91
CA GLY A 390 -4.04 -0.07 -2.22
C GLY A 390 -4.21 -1.29 -3.11
N MET A 391 -4.30 -1.09 -4.44
CA MET A 391 -4.33 -2.13 -5.46
C MET A 391 -5.52 -3.09 -5.35
N THR A 392 -6.70 -2.60 -5.00
CA THR A 392 -7.91 -3.42 -5.04
C THR A 392 -8.80 -3.08 -6.23
N LEU A 393 -9.48 -4.09 -6.76
CA LEU A 393 -10.62 -3.90 -7.66
C LEU A 393 -11.83 -3.54 -6.81
N TYR A 394 -12.78 -2.81 -7.38
CA TYR A 394 -13.96 -2.35 -6.67
C TYR A 394 -15.25 -2.55 -7.45
N GLU A 395 -16.36 -2.42 -6.76
CA GLU A 395 -17.70 -2.21 -7.32
C GLU A 395 -18.31 -0.96 -6.69
N LEU A 396 -19.27 -0.36 -7.38
CA LEU A 396 -20.00 0.80 -6.83
C LEU A 396 -21.22 0.32 -6.04
N ASP A 397 -21.43 0.90 -4.88
CA ASP A 397 -22.66 0.70 -4.13
C ASP A 397 -23.81 1.54 -4.71
N ALA A 398 -25.00 1.49 -4.07
CA ALA A 398 -26.17 2.23 -4.50
C ALA A 398 -26.01 3.77 -4.42
N LYS A 399 -25.01 4.26 -3.74
CA LYS A 399 -24.67 5.68 -3.62
C LYS A 399 -23.55 6.11 -4.56
N GLY A 400 -22.93 5.16 -5.28
CA GLY A 400 -21.78 5.41 -6.11
C GLY A 400 -20.44 5.35 -5.36
N GLU A 401 -20.43 4.89 -4.09
CA GLU A 401 -19.21 4.70 -3.32
C GLU A 401 -18.48 3.42 -3.75
N ARG A 402 -17.14 3.44 -3.76
CA ARG A 402 -16.31 2.29 -4.13
C ARG A 402 -16.19 1.32 -2.97
N LEU A 403 -16.52 0.07 -3.21
CA LEU A 403 -16.36 -1.03 -2.27
C LEU A 403 -15.32 -2.01 -2.81
N SER A 404 -14.17 -2.11 -2.15
CA SER A 404 -13.08 -3.00 -2.55
C SER A 404 -13.54 -4.44 -2.60
N THR A 405 -13.19 -5.17 -3.67
CA THR A 405 -13.63 -6.55 -3.90
C THR A 405 -12.50 -7.56 -3.77
N ARG A 406 -11.43 -7.40 -4.53
CA ARG A 406 -10.27 -8.29 -4.53
C ARG A 406 -9.03 -7.57 -5.07
N TYR A 407 -7.86 -8.15 -4.88
CA TYR A 407 -6.65 -7.74 -5.60
C TYR A 407 -6.70 -8.26 -7.04
N PRO A 408 -6.07 -7.56 -8.01
CA PRO A 408 -5.99 -8.05 -9.37
C PRO A 408 -5.28 -9.40 -9.45
N PRO A 409 -5.71 -10.31 -10.34
CA PRO A 409 -5.00 -11.56 -10.58
C PRO A 409 -3.53 -11.30 -10.95
N GLY A 410 -2.63 -12.05 -10.32
CA GLY A 410 -1.19 -11.96 -10.59
C GLY A 410 -0.46 -10.83 -9.84
N TYR A 411 -1.15 -9.97 -9.11
CA TYR A 411 -0.54 -8.86 -8.37
C TYR A 411 0.53 -9.33 -7.37
N PHE A 412 0.22 -10.24 -6.47
CA PHE A 412 1.20 -10.78 -5.52
C PHE A 412 2.28 -11.61 -6.20
N GLN A 413 1.93 -12.33 -7.29
CA GLN A 413 2.89 -13.12 -8.05
C GLN A 413 3.93 -12.22 -8.73
N MET A 414 3.52 -11.09 -9.28
CA MET A 414 4.44 -10.11 -9.89
C MET A 414 5.49 -9.63 -8.90
N MET A 415 5.09 -9.27 -7.68
CA MET A 415 6.02 -8.87 -6.62
C MET A 415 6.96 -10.02 -6.25
N ALA A 416 6.43 -11.23 -6.06
CA ALA A 416 7.25 -12.41 -5.72
C ALA A 416 8.28 -12.73 -6.82
N ASP A 417 7.89 -12.66 -8.09
CA ASP A 417 8.79 -12.89 -9.21
C ASP A 417 9.88 -11.82 -9.27
N PHE A 418 9.54 -10.55 -9.06
CA PHE A 418 10.52 -9.48 -9.04
C PHE A 418 11.49 -9.61 -7.88
N ILE A 419 11.01 -9.92 -6.67
CA ILE A 419 11.84 -10.15 -5.49
C ILE A 419 12.82 -11.31 -5.76
N THR A 420 12.33 -12.42 -6.34
CA THR A 420 13.13 -13.64 -6.50
C THR A 420 14.08 -13.57 -7.69
N ASN A 421 13.67 -12.95 -8.79
CA ASN A 421 14.37 -13.03 -10.08
C ASN A 421 14.94 -11.68 -10.55
N GLY A 422 14.66 -10.56 -9.84
CA GLY A 422 15.03 -9.21 -10.24
C GLY A 422 14.26 -8.66 -11.44
N ARG A 423 13.20 -9.37 -11.89
CA ARG A 423 12.37 -9.00 -13.04
C ARG A 423 11.01 -9.70 -12.99
N VAL A 424 10.08 -9.21 -13.81
CA VAL A 424 8.75 -9.81 -13.96
C VAL A 424 8.60 -10.53 -15.30
N GLY A 425 7.62 -11.40 -15.41
CA GLY A 425 7.19 -12.02 -16.67
C GLY A 425 6.36 -11.06 -17.54
N ASP A 426 5.82 -11.58 -18.62
CA ASP A 426 5.09 -10.80 -19.61
C ASP A 426 3.59 -10.66 -19.29
N HIS A 427 3.07 -11.44 -18.34
CA HIS A 427 1.63 -11.50 -18.11
C HIS A 427 1.26 -11.72 -16.63
N TYR A 428 0.48 -10.78 -16.06
CA TYR A 428 -0.11 -10.87 -14.72
C TYR A 428 -1.52 -10.30 -14.77
N GLY A 429 -2.49 -11.16 -15.01
CA GLY A 429 -3.88 -10.74 -15.15
C GLY A 429 -4.06 -9.70 -16.25
N ARG A 430 -4.56 -8.52 -15.92
CA ARG A 430 -4.77 -7.40 -16.86
C ARG A 430 -3.73 -6.29 -16.75
N ALA A 431 -2.62 -6.54 -16.06
CA ALA A 431 -1.56 -5.55 -15.95
C ALA A 431 -0.98 -5.16 -17.33
N GLU A 432 -0.88 -3.87 -17.58
CA GLU A 432 -0.13 -3.31 -18.69
C GLU A 432 1.33 -3.14 -18.25
N ILE A 433 2.23 -3.94 -18.82
CA ILE A 433 3.62 -4.00 -18.38
C ILE A 433 4.55 -3.34 -19.39
N ARG A 434 5.46 -2.50 -18.91
CA ARG A 434 6.57 -1.94 -19.67
C ARG A 434 7.87 -2.10 -18.89
N GLN A 435 8.84 -2.76 -19.50
CA GLN A 435 10.15 -3.05 -18.90
C GLN A 435 11.28 -2.40 -19.70
N SER A 436 12.40 -2.10 -19.02
CA SER A 436 13.63 -1.69 -19.68
C SER A 436 14.20 -2.82 -20.56
N ALA A 437 14.93 -2.47 -21.60
CA ALA A 437 15.58 -3.45 -22.48
C ALA A 437 16.58 -4.36 -21.76
N ARG A 438 17.17 -3.90 -20.65
CA ARG A 438 18.10 -4.70 -19.83
C ARG A 438 17.38 -5.86 -19.12
N ALA A 439 16.11 -5.68 -18.74
CA ALA A 439 15.30 -6.73 -18.14
C ALA A 439 15.05 -7.91 -19.10
N ASN A 440 15.07 -7.68 -20.40
CA ASN A 440 14.78 -8.69 -21.43
C ASN A 440 15.97 -9.61 -21.81
N THR A 441 17.18 -9.35 -21.33
CA THR A 441 18.39 -10.09 -21.74
C THR A 441 18.75 -11.28 -20.85
N VAL A 442 18.08 -11.46 -19.73
CA VAL A 442 18.32 -12.60 -18.79
C VAL A 442 17.16 -13.59 -18.92
N THR A 443 17.40 -14.84 -19.35
CA THR A 443 16.38 -15.90 -19.40
C THR A 443 15.96 -16.28 -17.99
N LEU A 444 14.64 -16.33 -17.71
CA LEU A 444 14.14 -16.82 -16.41
C LEU A 444 14.74 -18.20 -16.13
N ALA A 445 15.62 -18.31 -15.15
CA ALA A 445 16.01 -19.60 -14.64
C ALA A 445 14.75 -20.28 -14.07
N ASP A 446 14.63 -21.59 -14.27
CA ASP A 446 13.54 -22.40 -13.72
C ASP A 446 13.63 -22.36 -12.18
N GLY A 447 13.09 -21.32 -11.57
CA GLY A 447 13.08 -21.13 -10.12
C GLY A 447 12.13 -22.13 -9.42
N PRO A 448 12.28 -22.35 -8.11
CA PRO A 448 11.56 -23.37 -7.33
C PRO A 448 10.03 -23.16 -7.25
N PHE A 449 9.47 -22.10 -7.85
CA PHE A 449 8.03 -21.79 -7.81
C PHE A 449 7.17 -22.52 -8.85
N ARG A 450 7.71 -23.47 -9.64
CA ARG A 450 6.90 -24.30 -10.58
C ARG A 450 5.94 -25.28 -9.92
N VAL A 451 5.85 -25.32 -8.59
CA VAL A 451 5.00 -26.30 -7.88
C VAL A 451 3.51 -25.90 -7.82
N TRP A 452 3.14 -24.68 -8.22
CA TRP A 452 1.77 -24.16 -8.02
C TRP A 452 0.81 -24.27 -9.22
N SER A 453 1.28 -24.70 -10.40
CA SER A 453 0.44 -24.76 -11.60
C SER A 453 0.28 -26.17 -12.23
N ARG A 454 0.75 -27.21 -11.56
CA ARG A 454 0.57 -28.59 -12.05
C ARG A 454 -0.21 -29.47 -11.07
N THR A 455 -1.51 -29.25 -10.99
CA THR A 455 -2.45 -30.33 -10.63
C THR A 455 -3.54 -30.35 -11.66
N GLN A 456 -3.52 -31.43 -12.43
CA GLN A 456 -4.50 -32.09 -13.25
C GLN A 456 -4.09 -32.22 -14.72
N ALA A 457 -3.21 -33.13 -14.96
CA ALA A 457 -3.25 -34.00 -16.12
C ALA A 457 -2.72 -35.37 -15.68
N LEU A 458 -3.46 -36.06 -14.84
CA LEU A 458 -3.34 -37.52 -14.70
C LEU A 458 -4.51 -38.15 -15.44
N SER A 459 -4.21 -38.40 -16.70
CA SER A 459 -4.11 -39.73 -17.27
C SER A 459 -5.32 -40.64 -17.04
N LYS A 460 -6.26 -40.60 -17.96
CA LYS A 460 -6.94 -41.81 -18.41
C LYS A 460 -6.06 -42.47 -19.48
N ARG A 461 -5.41 -43.57 -19.17
CA ARG A 461 -5.02 -44.74 -20.00
C ARG A 461 -4.76 -45.86 -19.00
N GLY A 462 -5.59 -46.83 -18.86
CA GLY A 462 -5.82 -47.98 -19.76
C GLY A 462 -4.98 -49.16 -19.24
N HIS A 463 -5.55 -49.99 -18.45
CA HIS A 463 -5.77 -51.43 -18.70
C HIS A 463 -6.62 -52.00 -17.59
#